data_8df6c06a25ef4ff15b3451267613b8fc
#
_entry.id   8df6c06a25ef4ff15b3451267613b8fc
#
_cell.length_a   1.000
_cell.length_b   1.000
_cell.length_c   1.000
_cell.angle_alpha   90.00
_cell.angle_beta   90.00
_cell.angle_gamma   90.00
#
_symmetry.space_group_name_H-M   'P 1'
#
loop_
_entity.id
_entity.type
_entity.pdbx_description
1 polymer ?
#
loop_
_entity_poly.entity_id
_entity_poly.type
_entity_poly.pdbx_seq_one_letter_code
_entity_poly.pdbx_strand_id
1 'polypeptide(L)'
;GSIDAVKSAKEESRKKAERLVDVNTVKHTDARDVGAEWICLQTIRELEIDRFLERQGWNEIQINTTLAHLITRTVYTPSELKSIRIMNENSAVCELVSGNQEWHPGYHDIYKVAPNLYGLKDKLETHLCRKTDDLFNLTNRIVLFDLTNFYFEGRKERSAKAQYGRSKEKRNDCKLLVMALCVNAE
;
A
#
# COMPACT_ATOMS: atom_id res chain seq x y z
N GLY A 1 -7.12 62.02 -12.55
CA GLY A 1 -6.76 61.24 -11.34
C GLY A 1 -7.89 60.44 -10.70
N SER A 2 -9.19 60.74 -11.00
CA SER A 2 -10.33 60.13 -10.33
C SER A 2 -10.89 58.90 -11.04
N ILE A 3 -10.85 58.87 -12.37
CA ILE A 3 -11.48 57.78 -13.15
C ILE A 3 -10.63 56.51 -13.15
N ASP A 4 -9.32 56.63 -13.17
CA ASP A 4 -8.42 55.49 -13.18
C ASP A 4 -8.37 54.79 -11.82
N ALA A 5 -8.47 55.55 -10.72
CA ALA A 5 -8.56 54.98 -9.37
C ALA A 5 -9.88 54.19 -9.16
N VAL A 6 -10.99 54.68 -9.74
CA VAL A 6 -12.28 53.98 -9.67
C VAL A 6 -12.29 52.70 -10.52
N LYS A 7 -11.62 52.75 -11.70
CA LYS A 7 -11.46 51.56 -12.54
C LYS A 7 -10.57 50.51 -11.87
N SER A 8 -9.45 50.90 -11.29
CA SER A 8 -8.55 50.02 -10.56
C SER A 8 -9.23 49.36 -9.35
N ALA A 9 -9.98 50.14 -8.54
CA ALA A 9 -10.74 49.61 -7.41
C ALA A 9 -11.87 48.64 -7.83
N LYS A 10 -12.52 48.92 -9.00
CA LYS A 10 -13.52 47.98 -9.56
C LYS A 10 -12.88 46.67 -10.06
N GLU A 11 -11.70 46.77 -10.66
CA GLU A 11 -10.98 45.57 -11.15
C GLU A 11 -10.42 44.74 -10.01
N GLU A 12 -9.92 45.36 -8.94
CA GLU A 12 -9.50 44.69 -7.70
C GLU A 12 -10.70 44.04 -6.98
N SER A 13 -11.83 44.71 -6.89
CA SER A 13 -13.07 44.18 -6.32
C SER A 13 -13.59 43.01 -7.14
N ARG A 14 -13.49 43.04 -8.48
CA ARG A 14 -13.86 41.96 -9.37
C ARG A 14 -12.95 40.72 -9.22
N LYS A 15 -11.64 40.93 -9.16
CA LYS A 15 -10.65 39.88 -8.89
C LYS A 15 -10.82 39.27 -7.50
N LYS A 16 -11.26 40.06 -6.50
CA LYS A 16 -11.58 39.58 -5.16
C LYS A 16 -12.89 38.81 -5.12
N ALA A 17 -13.90 39.23 -5.90
CA ALA A 17 -15.17 38.52 -6.03
C ALA A 17 -15.02 37.17 -6.77
N GLU A 18 -14.10 37.09 -7.75
CA GLU A 18 -13.80 35.84 -8.47
C GLU A 18 -13.10 34.78 -7.58
N ARG A 19 -12.63 35.17 -6.37
CA ARG A 19 -12.05 34.27 -5.37
C ARG A 19 -13.00 33.86 -4.25
N LEU A 20 -14.21 34.39 -4.24
CA LEU A 20 -15.21 34.06 -3.25
C LEU A 20 -15.95 32.78 -3.68
N VAL A 21 -15.75 31.71 -2.92
CA VAL A 21 -16.53 30.47 -3.07
C VAL A 21 -17.74 30.57 -2.15
N ASP A 22 -18.92 30.38 -2.70
CA ASP A 22 -20.13 30.24 -1.87
C ASP A 22 -20.09 28.89 -1.15
N VAL A 23 -19.80 28.93 0.13
CA VAL A 23 -19.67 27.73 0.98
C VAL A 23 -20.98 26.93 1.04
N ASN A 24 -22.13 27.58 0.81
CA ASN A 24 -23.44 26.90 0.80
C ASN A 24 -23.67 26.06 -0.46
N THR A 25 -22.88 26.31 -1.52
CA THR A 25 -22.96 25.53 -2.76
C THR A 25 -21.96 24.36 -2.81
N VAL A 26 -21.06 24.27 -1.83
CA VAL A 26 -20.07 23.18 -1.73
C VAL A 26 -20.79 21.87 -1.43
N LYS A 27 -20.68 20.92 -2.35
CA LYS A 27 -21.17 19.56 -2.16
C LYS A 27 -19.97 18.65 -1.99
N HIS A 28 -20.01 17.78 -0.99
CA HIS A 28 -19.05 16.70 -0.83
C HIS A 28 -19.55 15.49 -1.62
N THR A 29 -18.82 15.15 -2.67
CA THR A 29 -19.06 13.95 -3.47
C THR A 29 -17.78 13.15 -3.53
N ASP A 30 -17.90 11.82 -3.54
CA ASP A 30 -16.79 10.90 -3.74
C ASP A 30 -15.61 11.09 -2.76
N ALA A 31 -15.93 11.31 -1.47
CA ALA A 31 -14.91 11.38 -0.43
C ALA A 31 -14.21 10.03 -0.29
N ARG A 32 -12.87 10.04 -0.37
CA ARG A 32 -12.02 8.83 -0.28
C ARG A 32 -10.94 8.99 0.77
N ASP A 33 -10.57 7.88 1.38
CA ASP A 33 -9.42 7.81 2.28
C ASP A 33 -8.12 7.90 1.48
N VAL A 34 -7.17 8.72 1.95
CA VAL A 34 -5.90 8.94 1.25
C VAL A 34 -4.69 8.99 2.17
N GLY A 35 -4.84 9.40 3.43
CA GLY A 35 -3.72 9.74 4.29
C GLY A 35 -2.75 8.59 4.54
N ALA A 36 -3.24 7.49 5.08
CA ALA A 36 -2.42 6.31 5.36
C ALA A 36 -1.90 5.65 4.07
N GLU A 37 -2.72 5.62 3.02
CA GLU A 37 -2.34 5.11 1.71
C GLU A 37 -1.18 5.90 1.09
N TRP A 38 -1.26 7.23 1.19
CA TRP A 38 -0.20 8.10 0.70
C TRP A 38 1.12 7.88 1.44
N ILE A 39 1.09 7.76 2.77
CA ILE A 39 2.29 7.46 3.58
C ILE A 39 2.90 6.12 3.15
N CYS A 40 2.08 5.07 3.01
CA CYS A 40 2.55 3.78 2.53
C CYS A 40 3.18 3.87 1.13
N LEU A 41 2.59 4.64 0.22
CA LEU A 41 3.14 4.84 -1.12
C LEU A 41 4.50 5.55 -1.07
N GLN A 42 4.66 6.60 -0.22
CA GLN A 42 5.95 7.26 -0.06
C GLN A 42 7.01 6.28 0.49
N THR A 43 6.67 5.49 1.50
CA THR A 43 7.58 4.45 2.04
C THR A 43 7.99 3.44 0.97
N ILE A 44 7.06 2.98 0.14
CA ILE A 44 7.34 2.09 -0.99
C ILE A 44 8.34 2.73 -1.97
N ARG A 45 8.17 4.03 -2.24
CA ARG A 45 9.07 4.80 -3.13
C ARG A 45 10.46 5.01 -2.52
N GLU A 46 10.54 5.32 -1.24
CA GLU A 46 11.82 5.42 -0.52
C GLU A 46 12.59 4.09 -0.53
N LEU A 47 11.87 2.98 -0.36
CA LEU A 47 12.43 1.63 -0.46
C LEU A 47 12.68 1.20 -1.92
N GLU A 48 12.30 2.03 -2.91
CA GLU A 48 12.42 1.76 -4.36
C GLU A 48 11.83 0.40 -4.78
N ILE A 49 10.71 0.00 -4.19
CA ILE A 49 10.07 -1.29 -4.50
C ILE A 49 9.52 -1.27 -5.94
N ASP A 50 8.95 -0.15 -6.38
CA ASP A 50 8.49 0.07 -7.75
C ASP A 50 9.63 -0.14 -8.76
N ARG A 51 10.77 0.52 -8.56
CA ARG A 51 11.97 0.37 -9.39
C ARG A 51 12.57 -1.02 -9.33
N PHE A 52 12.49 -1.68 -8.17
CA PHE A 52 12.92 -3.06 -8.04
C PHE A 52 12.09 -3.98 -8.93
N LEU A 53 10.77 -3.86 -8.91
CA LEU A 53 9.87 -4.67 -9.74
C LEU A 53 10.09 -4.41 -11.23
N GLU A 54 10.28 -3.15 -11.62
CA GLU A 54 10.63 -2.77 -12.99
C GLU A 54 11.91 -3.47 -13.46
N ARG A 55 12.98 -3.48 -12.65
CA ARG A 55 14.22 -4.21 -12.93
C ARG A 55 14.04 -5.73 -13.01
N GLN A 56 12.99 -6.30 -12.41
CA GLN A 56 12.63 -7.70 -12.57
C GLN A 56 11.79 -7.97 -13.84
N GLY A 57 11.57 -6.94 -14.68
CA GLY A 57 10.85 -7.06 -15.96
C GLY A 57 9.33 -6.97 -15.84
N TRP A 58 8.81 -6.45 -14.72
CA TRP A 58 7.38 -6.24 -14.55
C TRP A 58 6.94 -5.00 -15.34
N ASN A 59 5.77 -5.10 -15.97
CA ASN A 59 5.17 -3.96 -16.65
C ASN A 59 4.42 -3.04 -15.67
N GLU A 60 4.07 -1.85 -16.13
CA GLU A 60 3.40 -0.82 -15.32
C GLU A 60 2.11 -1.34 -14.66
N ILE A 61 1.28 -2.08 -15.38
CA ILE A 61 0.03 -2.63 -14.85
C ILE A 61 0.30 -3.60 -13.70
N GLN A 62 1.30 -4.47 -13.85
CA GLN A 62 1.69 -5.42 -12.80
C GLN A 62 2.24 -4.68 -11.57
N ILE A 63 3.05 -3.64 -11.78
CA ILE A 63 3.60 -2.82 -10.70
C ILE A 63 2.46 -2.10 -9.99
N ASN A 64 1.63 -1.35 -10.68
CA ASN A 64 0.51 -0.61 -10.10
C ASN A 64 -0.45 -1.54 -9.33
N THR A 65 -0.79 -2.70 -9.90
CA THR A 65 -1.62 -3.72 -9.23
C THR A 65 -0.98 -4.20 -7.93
N THR A 66 0.33 -4.45 -7.95
CA THR A 66 1.07 -4.91 -6.78
C THR A 66 1.14 -3.84 -5.71
N LEU A 67 1.47 -2.61 -6.07
CA LEU A 67 1.54 -1.49 -5.13
C LEU A 67 0.18 -1.20 -4.50
N ALA A 68 -0.88 -1.14 -5.31
CA ALA A 68 -2.24 -0.95 -4.81
C ALA A 68 -2.63 -2.06 -3.81
N HIS A 69 -2.31 -3.31 -4.11
CA HIS A 69 -2.59 -4.43 -3.22
C HIS A 69 -1.77 -4.39 -1.94
N LEU A 70 -0.47 -4.12 -2.01
CA LEU A 70 0.40 -3.99 -0.84
C LEU A 70 -0.07 -2.87 0.10
N ILE A 71 -0.37 -1.68 -0.44
CA ILE A 71 -0.87 -0.55 0.33
C ILE A 71 -2.19 -0.91 1.01
N THR A 72 -3.15 -1.45 0.25
CA THR A 72 -4.45 -1.83 0.81
C THR A 72 -4.31 -2.88 1.91
N ARG A 73 -3.44 -3.89 1.72
CA ARG A 73 -3.16 -4.92 2.72
C ARG A 73 -2.51 -4.35 3.98
N THR A 74 -1.63 -3.37 3.84
CA THR A 74 -0.93 -2.73 4.95
C THR A 74 -1.87 -1.84 5.77
N VAL A 75 -2.69 -1.03 5.09
CA VAL A 75 -3.56 -0.05 5.75
C VAL A 75 -4.80 -0.70 6.38
N TYR A 76 -5.44 -1.61 5.66
CA TYR A 76 -6.76 -2.15 6.04
C TYR A 76 -6.74 -3.62 6.45
N THR A 77 -5.63 -4.33 6.25
CA THR A 77 -5.46 -5.77 6.56
C THR A 77 -6.56 -6.70 6.02
N PRO A 78 -7.14 -6.46 4.82
CA PRO A 78 -8.24 -7.24 4.29
C PRO A 78 -7.79 -8.56 3.63
N SER A 79 -8.73 -9.46 3.31
CA SER A 79 -8.49 -10.53 2.33
C SER A 79 -8.38 -9.96 0.91
N GLU A 80 -7.91 -10.76 -0.06
CA GLU A 80 -7.81 -10.36 -1.47
C GLU A 80 -9.14 -9.84 -2.03
N LEU A 81 -10.24 -10.58 -1.77
CA LEU A 81 -11.58 -10.20 -2.19
C LEU A 81 -12.03 -8.88 -1.56
N LYS A 82 -11.76 -8.69 -0.28
CA LYS A 82 -12.11 -7.45 0.42
C LYS A 82 -11.23 -6.28 -0.02
N SER A 83 -9.97 -6.54 -0.41
CA SER A 83 -9.08 -5.53 -1.00
C SER A 83 -9.70 -4.91 -2.25
N ILE A 84 -10.22 -5.73 -3.15
CA ILE A 84 -10.87 -5.26 -4.38
C ILE A 84 -12.06 -4.37 -4.06
N ARG A 85 -12.87 -4.74 -3.07
CA ARG A 85 -14.02 -3.92 -2.66
C ARG A 85 -13.57 -2.56 -2.12
N ILE A 86 -12.58 -2.53 -1.21
CA ILE A 86 -12.04 -1.29 -0.64
C ILE A 86 -11.50 -0.38 -1.74
N MET A 87 -10.73 -0.91 -2.69
CA MET A 87 -10.18 -0.16 -3.82
C MET A 87 -11.26 0.49 -4.70
N ASN A 88 -12.45 -0.13 -4.80
CA ASN A 88 -13.53 0.37 -5.64
C ASN A 88 -14.50 1.32 -4.89
N GLU A 89 -14.54 1.29 -3.57
CA GLU A 89 -15.54 2.03 -2.80
C GLU A 89 -14.99 3.33 -2.19
N ASN A 90 -13.99 3.23 -1.32
CA ASN A 90 -13.59 4.35 -0.47
C ASN A 90 -12.11 4.75 -0.56
N SER A 91 -11.30 3.98 -1.26
CA SER A 91 -9.85 4.13 -1.30
C SER A 91 -9.41 5.02 -2.48
N ALA A 92 -8.42 5.86 -2.26
CA ALA A 92 -7.76 6.60 -3.34
C ALA A 92 -6.54 5.85 -3.90
N VAL A 93 -6.25 4.64 -3.42
CA VAL A 93 -5.02 3.91 -3.73
C VAL A 93 -4.81 3.69 -5.23
N CYS A 94 -5.87 3.39 -5.98
CA CYS A 94 -5.78 3.16 -7.42
C CYS A 94 -5.32 4.42 -8.17
N GLU A 95 -5.90 5.58 -7.84
CA GLU A 95 -5.47 6.86 -8.37
C GLU A 95 -4.05 7.23 -7.94
N LEU A 96 -3.71 7.00 -6.67
CA LEU A 96 -2.38 7.32 -6.13
C LEU A 96 -1.25 6.56 -6.84
N VAL A 97 -1.46 5.28 -7.19
CA VAL A 97 -0.42 4.46 -7.83
C VAL A 97 -0.36 4.63 -9.34
N SER A 98 -1.51 4.83 -10.00
CA SER A 98 -1.61 4.89 -11.46
C SER A 98 -1.68 6.31 -12.03
N GLY A 99 -2.03 7.31 -11.21
CA GLY A 99 -2.37 8.66 -11.68
C GLY A 99 -3.70 8.76 -12.42
N ASN A 100 -4.51 7.68 -12.45
CA ASN A 100 -5.78 7.62 -13.17
C ASN A 100 -6.91 7.15 -12.23
N GLN A 101 -7.93 7.98 -12.05
CA GLN A 101 -9.08 7.69 -11.19
C GLN A 101 -9.93 6.51 -11.66
N GLU A 102 -9.96 6.27 -12.95
CA GLU A 102 -10.77 5.19 -13.54
C GLU A 102 -10.03 3.85 -13.59
N TRP A 103 -8.73 3.85 -13.27
CA TRP A 103 -7.96 2.62 -13.28
C TRP A 103 -8.21 1.79 -12.03
N HIS A 104 -8.55 0.54 -12.23
CA HIS A 104 -8.68 -0.46 -11.16
C HIS A 104 -8.04 -1.77 -11.58
N PRO A 105 -7.38 -2.49 -10.65
CA PRO A 105 -6.78 -3.78 -10.97
C PRO A 105 -7.85 -4.85 -11.23
N GLY A 106 -7.58 -5.74 -12.15
CA GLY A 106 -8.44 -6.88 -12.43
C GLY A 106 -8.52 -7.85 -11.22
N TYR A 107 -9.69 -8.44 -11.03
CA TYR A 107 -9.93 -9.42 -9.95
C TYR A 107 -8.86 -10.52 -9.92
N HIS A 108 -8.62 -11.15 -11.05
CA HIS A 108 -7.63 -12.24 -11.13
C HIS A 108 -6.19 -11.78 -10.92
N ASP A 109 -5.89 -10.51 -11.19
CA ASP A 109 -4.53 -9.99 -11.09
C ASP A 109 -4.14 -9.75 -9.63
N ILE A 110 -5.08 -9.36 -8.79
CA ILE A 110 -4.86 -9.26 -7.34
C ILE A 110 -4.44 -10.62 -6.75
N TYR A 111 -5.08 -11.71 -7.15
CA TYR A 111 -4.71 -13.05 -6.66
C TYR A 111 -3.35 -13.55 -7.15
N LYS A 112 -2.80 -12.96 -8.23
CA LYS A 112 -1.45 -13.27 -8.73
C LYS A 112 -0.35 -12.53 -8.00
N VAL A 113 -0.66 -11.44 -7.28
CA VAL A 113 0.35 -10.59 -6.62
C VAL A 113 1.19 -11.40 -5.64
N ALA A 114 0.56 -12.09 -4.70
CA ALA A 114 1.29 -12.85 -3.68
C ALA A 114 2.17 -13.98 -4.25
N PRO A 115 1.67 -14.85 -5.18
CA PRO A 115 2.52 -15.84 -5.83
C PRO A 115 3.69 -15.24 -6.62
N ASN A 116 3.46 -14.14 -7.33
CA ASN A 116 4.49 -13.48 -8.13
C ASN A 116 5.58 -12.87 -7.24
N LEU A 117 5.20 -12.17 -6.17
CA LEU A 117 6.15 -11.65 -5.18
C LEU A 117 6.92 -12.77 -4.49
N TYR A 118 6.24 -13.88 -4.17
CA TYR A 118 6.91 -15.04 -3.58
C TYR A 118 7.99 -15.62 -4.50
N GLY A 119 7.77 -15.60 -5.82
CA GLY A 119 8.77 -15.99 -6.81
C GLY A 119 10.03 -15.10 -6.80
N LEU A 120 9.93 -13.88 -6.29
CA LEU A 120 11.03 -12.92 -6.16
C LEU A 120 11.55 -12.77 -4.71
N LYS A 121 11.06 -13.60 -3.77
CA LYS A 121 11.26 -13.44 -2.33
C LYS A 121 12.70 -13.12 -1.97
N ASP A 122 13.65 -13.98 -2.32
CA ASP A 122 15.06 -13.84 -1.91
C ASP A 122 15.71 -12.55 -2.46
N LYS A 123 15.36 -12.18 -3.69
CA LYS A 123 15.83 -10.93 -4.31
C LYS A 123 15.21 -9.70 -3.66
N LEU A 124 13.93 -9.78 -3.33
CA LEU A 124 13.20 -8.69 -2.67
C LEU A 124 13.73 -8.48 -1.25
N GLU A 125 13.92 -9.54 -0.48
CA GLU A 125 14.51 -9.47 0.85
C GLU A 125 15.91 -8.86 0.82
N THR A 126 16.76 -9.29 -0.11
CA THR A 126 18.10 -8.71 -0.31
C THR A 126 18.03 -7.22 -0.66
N HIS A 127 17.07 -6.82 -1.53
CA HIS A 127 16.86 -5.43 -1.90
C HIS A 127 16.45 -4.60 -0.69
N LEU A 128 15.46 -5.07 0.08
CA LEU A 128 14.96 -4.38 1.26
C LEU A 128 16.04 -4.25 2.34
N CYS A 129 16.83 -5.29 2.62
CA CYS A 129 17.95 -5.20 3.55
C CYS A 129 18.91 -4.08 3.17
N ARG A 130 19.35 -4.02 1.91
CA ARG A 130 20.25 -2.95 1.45
C ARG A 130 19.63 -1.57 1.61
N LYS A 131 18.36 -1.42 1.23
CA LYS A 131 17.69 -0.11 1.32
C LYS A 131 17.50 0.36 2.75
N THR A 132 17.17 -0.53 3.66
CA THR A 132 17.07 -0.20 5.08
C THR A 132 18.43 0.12 5.69
N ASP A 133 19.48 -0.65 5.36
CA ASP A 133 20.84 -0.35 5.80
C ASP A 133 21.30 1.02 5.30
N ASP A 134 21.05 1.36 4.03
CA ASP A 134 21.39 2.65 3.44
C ASP A 134 20.62 3.82 4.07
N LEU A 135 19.31 3.63 4.35
CA LEU A 135 18.45 4.68 4.92
C LEU A 135 18.72 4.97 6.39
N PHE A 136 19.01 3.95 7.18
CA PHE A 136 19.14 4.05 8.63
C PHE A 136 20.57 3.89 9.14
N ASN A 137 21.53 3.60 8.25
CA ASN A 137 22.94 3.37 8.59
C ASN A 137 23.08 2.32 9.72
N LEU A 138 22.34 1.22 9.61
CA LEU A 138 22.21 0.21 10.66
C LEU A 138 23.55 -0.47 10.92
N THR A 139 23.92 -0.54 12.19
CA THR A 139 25.02 -1.35 12.66
C THR A 139 24.45 -2.65 13.23
N ASN A 140 24.67 -3.77 12.58
CA ASN A 140 24.11 -5.11 12.90
C ASN A 140 24.50 -5.64 14.30
N ARG A 141 24.10 -4.94 15.37
CA ARG A 141 24.49 -5.28 16.75
C ARG A 141 23.49 -6.16 17.47
N ILE A 142 22.21 -6.01 17.17
CA ILE A 142 21.12 -6.75 17.82
C ILE A 142 20.19 -7.30 16.75
N VAL A 143 19.91 -8.59 16.82
CA VAL A 143 18.91 -9.26 15.97
C VAL A 143 17.76 -9.71 16.85
N LEU A 144 16.58 -9.18 16.60
CA LEU A 144 15.33 -9.63 17.21
C LEU A 144 14.73 -10.74 16.35
N PHE A 145 14.30 -11.80 17.01
CA PHE A 145 13.71 -12.96 16.37
C PHE A 145 12.35 -13.24 16.97
N ASP A 146 11.31 -13.18 16.16
CA ASP A 146 9.94 -13.50 16.58
C ASP A 146 9.34 -14.63 15.74
N LEU A 147 8.63 -15.52 16.42
CA LEU A 147 7.91 -16.64 15.82
C LEU A 147 6.41 -16.40 15.93
N THR A 148 5.75 -16.31 14.80
CA THR A 148 4.30 -16.20 14.70
C THR A 148 3.69 -17.45 14.10
N ASN A 149 2.62 -17.98 14.75
CA ASN A 149 1.89 -19.13 14.27
C ASN A 149 0.65 -18.68 13.49
N PHE A 150 0.48 -19.23 12.30
CA PHE A 150 -0.74 -19.08 11.49
C PHE A 150 -1.46 -20.41 11.44
N TYR A 151 -2.77 -20.41 11.68
CA TYR A 151 -3.61 -21.58 11.58
C TYR A 151 -4.36 -21.58 10.27
N PHE A 152 -4.58 -22.78 9.73
CA PHE A 152 -5.42 -22.98 8.58
C PHE A 152 -6.74 -23.61 8.99
N GLU A 153 -7.81 -22.86 8.87
CA GLU A 153 -9.15 -23.43 8.92
C GLU A 153 -9.40 -24.19 7.63
N GLY A 154 -9.44 -25.53 7.75
CA GLY A 154 -9.61 -26.44 6.60
C GLY A 154 -8.45 -27.42 6.42
N ARG A 155 -8.62 -28.37 5.50
CA ARG A 155 -7.76 -29.56 5.42
C ARG A 155 -6.33 -29.29 4.93
N LYS A 156 -6.12 -28.29 4.06
CA LYS A 156 -4.79 -27.91 3.49
C LYS A 156 -3.85 -29.11 3.20
N GLU A 157 -4.39 -30.21 2.66
CA GLU A 157 -3.68 -31.49 2.47
C GLU A 157 -2.50 -31.35 1.50
N ARG A 158 -2.59 -30.43 0.55
CA ARG A 158 -1.57 -30.22 -0.49
C ARG A 158 -0.42 -29.29 -0.07
N SER A 159 -0.44 -28.75 1.13
CA SER A 159 0.61 -27.86 1.60
C SER A 159 1.70 -28.65 2.33
N ALA A 160 2.88 -28.72 1.77
CA ALA A 160 4.04 -29.34 2.43
C ALA A 160 4.51 -28.55 3.67
N LYS A 161 4.25 -27.24 3.72
CA LYS A 161 4.65 -26.36 4.82
C LYS A 161 3.66 -26.35 5.99
N ALA A 162 2.38 -26.66 5.75
CA ALA A 162 1.35 -26.66 6.77
C ALA A 162 1.28 -28.04 7.44
N GLN A 163 1.69 -28.10 8.70
CA GLN A 163 1.74 -29.36 9.47
C GLN A 163 1.04 -29.19 10.82
N TYR A 164 0.61 -30.31 11.42
CA TYR A 164 0.17 -30.31 12.80
C TYR A 164 1.36 -30.09 13.71
N GLY A 165 1.21 -29.23 14.71
CA GLY A 165 2.28 -28.91 15.62
C GLY A 165 1.79 -28.27 16.91
N ARG A 166 2.70 -28.05 17.84
CA ARG A 166 2.38 -27.40 19.11
C ARG A 166 2.32 -25.87 18.90
N SER A 167 1.21 -25.26 19.26
CA SER A 167 1.00 -23.82 19.21
C SER A 167 0.87 -23.19 20.58
N LYS A 168 1.08 -21.88 20.66
CA LYS A 168 0.85 -21.12 21.91
C LYS A 168 -0.60 -21.22 22.38
N GLU A 169 -1.55 -21.26 21.43
CA GLU A 169 -3.00 -21.33 21.68
C GLU A 169 -3.51 -22.77 21.89
N LYS A 170 -2.61 -23.76 21.90
CA LYS A 170 -2.91 -25.19 22.13
C LYS A 170 -3.94 -25.76 21.15
N ARG A 171 -4.02 -25.21 19.92
CA ARG A 171 -4.88 -25.70 18.85
C ARG A 171 -4.23 -26.91 18.18
N ASN A 172 -4.79 -28.11 18.40
CA ASN A 172 -4.31 -29.36 17.78
C ASN A 172 -5.24 -29.84 16.66
N ASP A 173 -6.33 -29.11 16.42
CA ASP A 173 -7.39 -29.45 15.48
C ASP A 173 -7.09 -28.96 14.05
N CYS A 174 -6.13 -28.10 13.86
CA CYS A 174 -5.79 -27.53 12.57
C CYS A 174 -4.29 -27.53 12.29
N LYS A 175 -3.94 -27.52 11.00
CA LYS A 175 -2.55 -27.37 10.57
C LYS A 175 -2.07 -25.94 10.80
N LEU A 176 -0.82 -25.78 11.14
CA LEU A 176 -0.19 -24.49 11.36
C LEU A 176 1.02 -24.28 10.43
N LEU A 177 1.33 -23.02 10.21
CA LEU A 177 2.56 -22.54 9.60
C LEU A 177 3.25 -21.62 10.60
N VAL A 178 4.54 -21.80 10.80
CA VAL A 178 5.35 -20.91 11.63
C VAL A 178 6.10 -19.94 10.72
N MET A 179 5.94 -18.66 10.96
CA MET A 179 6.70 -17.61 10.33
C MET A 179 7.72 -17.08 11.34
N ALA A 180 8.96 -16.97 10.92
CA ALA A 180 10.02 -16.31 11.68
C ALA A 180 10.28 -14.93 11.08
N LEU A 181 10.25 -13.90 11.91
CA LEU A 181 10.66 -12.55 11.56
C LEU A 181 11.97 -12.25 12.27
N CYS A 182 13.01 -11.92 11.50
CA CYS A 182 14.29 -11.43 12.02
C CYS A 182 14.42 -9.96 11.66
N VAL A 183 14.65 -9.12 12.65
CA VAL A 183 14.85 -7.67 12.46
C VAL A 183 16.09 -7.23 13.22
N ASN A 184 16.82 -6.29 12.65
CA ASN A 184 17.87 -5.60 13.39
C ASN A 184 17.21 -4.55 14.30
N ALA A 185 17.71 -4.42 15.51
CA ALA A 185 17.33 -3.38 16.43
C ALA A 185 18.58 -2.56 16.80
N GLU A 186 18.46 -1.25 16.73
CA GLU A 186 19.38 -0.28 17.34
C GLU A 186 18.75 0.35 18.56
#